data_c78c6e071e854a01e258b28c3c738623
#
_entry.id   c78c6e071e854a01e258b28c3c738623
#
_cell.length_a   1.000
_cell.length_b   1.000
_cell.length_c   1.000
_cell.angle_alpha   90.00
_cell.angle_beta   90.00
_cell.angle_gamma   90.00
#
_symmetry.space_group_name_H-M   'P 1'
#
loop_
_entity.id
_entity.type
_entity.pdbx_description
1 polymer ?
#
loop_
_entity_poly.entity_id
_entity_poly.type
_entity_poly.pdbx_seq_one_letter_code
_entity_poly.pdbx_strand_id
1 'polypeptide(L)'
;MHRLIMTSAAYRRSADWQDSEAKVSRDDAEKSYAVFKPRRMMAEELRDAMLSITGELNPALGGIPNRPEINIEVAMQPRQVMGTFAAAWVPNAKPEQRHRRSLYALKIRGLRDPFMEVFNEPAPDFSCEARDVSTVTPQVFSLFNGQA
;
A
#
# COMPACT_ATOMS: atom_id res chain seq x y z
N MET A 1 1.53 18.11 -17.17
CA MET A 1 0.28 17.98 -16.39
C MET A 1 0.56 17.83 -14.88
N HIS A 2 1.33 16.85 -14.38
CA HIS A 2 1.58 16.64 -12.94
C HIS A 2 2.09 17.91 -12.23
N ARG A 3 3.10 18.58 -12.79
CA ARG A 3 3.63 19.82 -12.21
C ARG A 3 2.55 20.89 -12.04
N LEU A 4 1.68 21.08 -13.04
CA LEU A 4 0.59 22.04 -12.99
C LEU A 4 -0.38 21.73 -11.85
N ILE A 5 -0.75 20.46 -11.69
CA ILE A 5 -1.64 20.02 -10.60
C ILE A 5 -0.97 20.26 -9.25
N MET A 6 0.25 19.76 -9.05
CA MET A 6 0.94 19.82 -7.76
C MET A 6 1.31 21.24 -7.32
N THR A 7 1.49 22.16 -8.26
CA THR A 7 1.77 23.58 -7.94
C THR A 7 0.52 24.44 -7.82
N SER A 8 -0.65 23.89 -8.10
CA SER A 8 -1.91 24.64 -7.98
C SER A 8 -2.22 24.99 -6.53
N ALA A 9 -2.90 26.12 -6.33
CA ALA A 9 -3.34 26.54 -5.01
C ALA A 9 -4.30 25.53 -4.36
N ALA A 10 -5.16 24.89 -5.16
CA ALA A 10 -6.08 23.87 -4.68
C ALA A 10 -5.36 22.63 -4.12
N TYR A 11 -4.33 22.12 -4.82
CA TYR A 11 -3.56 20.95 -4.36
C TYR A 11 -2.72 21.24 -3.11
N ARG A 12 -2.28 22.48 -2.94
CA ARG A 12 -1.43 22.92 -1.84
C ARG A 12 -2.21 23.37 -0.59
N ARG A 13 -3.51 23.12 -0.53
CA ARG A 13 -4.33 23.44 0.64
C ARG A 13 -3.90 22.62 1.85
N SER A 14 -3.93 23.26 3.03
CA SER A 14 -3.67 22.58 4.31
C SER A 14 -4.79 21.63 4.68
N ALA A 15 -4.45 20.62 5.48
CA ALA A 15 -5.42 19.78 6.18
C ALA A 15 -5.97 20.47 7.46
N ASP A 16 -5.27 21.50 7.93
CA ASP A 16 -5.67 22.24 9.12
C ASP A 16 -6.78 23.23 8.77
N TRP A 17 -7.94 23.00 9.34
CA TRP A 17 -9.05 23.93 9.30
C TRP A 17 -8.84 24.95 10.42
N GLN A 18 -8.49 26.16 10.05
CA GLN A 18 -8.45 27.28 11.00
C GLN A 18 -9.80 28.01 10.94
N ASP A 19 -10.57 27.86 11.99
CA ASP A 19 -11.93 28.39 12.12
C ASP A 19 -11.94 29.92 12.40
N SER A 20 -10.96 30.64 11.86
CA SER A 20 -10.76 32.01 12.33
C SER A 20 -11.67 33.07 11.72
N GLU A 21 -12.27 32.86 10.54
CA GLU A 21 -13.11 33.90 9.93
C GLU A 21 -14.16 33.40 8.93
N ALA A 22 -14.18 32.13 8.57
CA ALA A 22 -15.06 31.61 7.55
C ALA A 22 -16.37 31.09 8.17
N LYS A 23 -17.48 31.69 7.79
CA LYS A 23 -18.87 31.25 8.08
C LYS A 23 -19.21 29.89 7.44
N VAL A 24 -18.23 29.12 7.04
CA VAL A 24 -18.36 27.84 6.33
C VAL A 24 -18.00 26.72 7.28
N SER A 25 -18.85 25.72 7.40
CA SER A 25 -18.55 24.54 8.21
C SER A 25 -17.39 23.74 7.62
N ARG A 26 -16.68 22.96 8.48
CA ARG A 26 -15.63 22.06 8.01
C ARG A 26 -16.14 21.10 6.93
N ASP A 27 -17.33 20.57 7.10
CA ASP A 27 -17.94 19.63 6.13
C ASP A 27 -18.18 20.28 4.76
N ASP A 28 -18.58 21.52 4.73
CA ASP A 28 -18.76 22.26 3.47
C ASP A 28 -17.42 22.62 2.84
N ALA A 29 -16.42 22.92 3.64
CA ALA A 29 -15.07 23.17 3.17
C ALA A 29 -14.42 21.90 2.57
N GLU A 30 -14.66 20.72 3.16
CA GLU A 30 -14.22 19.43 2.62
C GLU A 30 -14.93 19.11 1.29
N LYS A 31 -16.23 19.31 1.20
CA LYS A 31 -17.02 19.09 -0.02
C LYS A 31 -16.64 20.03 -1.17
N SER A 32 -16.24 21.27 -0.86
CA SER A 32 -15.79 22.26 -1.83
C SER A 32 -14.29 22.16 -2.16
N TYR A 33 -13.58 21.16 -1.62
CA TYR A 33 -12.12 21.01 -1.74
C TYR A 33 -11.33 22.24 -1.23
N ALA A 34 -11.90 23.01 -0.32
CA ALA A 34 -11.23 24.15 0.29
C ALA A 34 -10.17 23.72 1.32
N VAL A 35 -10.30 22.52 1.87
CA VAL A 35 -9.35 21.87 2.79
C VAL A 35 -8.96 20.50 2.24
N PHE A 36 -7.74 20.08 2.48
CA PHE A 36 -7.33 18.70 2.22
C PHE A 36 -7.82 17.77 3.35
N LYS A 37 -8.60 16.74 2.99
CA LYS A 37 -9.01 15.73 3.97
C LYS A 37 -7.91 14.69 4.14
N PRO A 38 -7.27 14.60 5.32
CA PRO A 38 -6.29 13.56 5.57
C PRO A 38 -6.94 12.18 5.41
N ARG A 39 -6.26 11.30 4.71
CA ARG A 39 -6.64 9.90 4.62
C ARG A 39 -5.50 8.99 5.03
N ARG A 40 -5.85 7.82 5.50
CA ARG A 40 -4.85 6.80 5.77
C ARG A 40 -4.23 6.28 4.47
N MET A 41 -2.95 6.00 4.50
CA MET A 41 -2.27 5.32 3.39
C MET A 41 -2.81 3.91 3.23
N MET A 42 -2.97 3.47 2.00
CA MET A 42 -3.25 2.08 1.68
C MET A 42 -1.99 1.23 1.91
N ALA A 43 -2.16 -0.08 2.05
CA ALA A 43 -1.05 -1.00 2.28
C ALA A 43 0.08 -0.84 1.24
N GLU A 44 -0.30 -0.75 -0.03
CA GLU A 44 0.62 -0.59 -1.15
C GLU A 44 1.35 0.76 -1.11
N GLU A 45 0.64 1.83 -0.75
CA GLU A 45 1.23 3.17 -0.60
C GLU A 45 2.20 3.21 0.56
N LEU A 46 1.86 2.55 1.67
CA LEU A 46 2.71 2.48 2.85
C LEU A 46 4.03 1.75 2.53
N ARG A 47 3.97 0.59 1.89
CA ARG A 47 5.17 -0.14 1.48
C ARG A 47 6.03 0.66 0.50
N ASP A 48 5.39 1.25 -0.51
CA ASP A 48 6.11 2.06 -1.51
C ASP A 48 6.77 3.30 -0.85
N ALA A 49 6.11 3.91 0.14
CA ALA A 49 6.66 5.02 0.91
C ALA A 49 7.87 4.58 1.74
N MET A 50 7.81 3.43 2.41
CA MET A 50 8.94 2.86 3.17
C MET A 50 10.14 2.64 2.26
N LEU A 51 9.98 1.98 1.12
CA LEU A 51 11.04 1.77 0.13
C LEU A 51 11.57 3.09 -0.44
N SER A 52 10.71 4.08 -0.60
CA SER A 52 11.12 5.40 -1.09
C SER A 52 11.98 6.15 -0.07
N ILE A 53 11.63 6.09 1.21
CA ILE A 53 12.37 6.76 2.30
C ILE A 53 13.73 6.11 2.50
N THR A 54 13.83 4.78 2.37
CA THR A 54 15.12 4.06 2.45
C THR A 54 15.98 4.21 1.18
N GLY A 55 15.43 4.75 0.11
CA GLY A 55 16.11 4.90 -1.18
C GLY A 55 16.20 3.62 -2.00
N GLU A 56 15.47 2.59 -1.61
CA GLU A 56 15.50 1.27 -2.25
C GLU A 56 14.41 1.10 -3.33
N LEU A 57 13.47 2.03 -3.42
CA LEU A 57 12.37 1.94 -4.38
C LEU A 57 12.87 1.95 -5.82
N ASN A 58 12.58 0.88 -6.55
CA ASN A 58 12.80 0.83 -7.99
C ASN A 58 11.59 1.43 -8.73
N PRO A 59 11.73 2.60 -9.37
CA PRO A 59 10.64 3.29 -10.06
C PRO A 59 10.31 2.74 -11.46
N ALA A 60 10.95 1.66 -11.90
CA ALA A 60 10.74 1.10 -13.24
C ALA A 60 9.27 0.77 -13.50
N LEU A 61 8.76 1.21 -14.65
CA LEU A 61 7.38 1.04 -15.07
C LEU A 61 7.24 -0.17 -16.00
N GLY A 62 6.08 -0.84 -15.90
CA GLY A 62 5.72 -1.95 -16.79
C GLY A 62 6.52 -3.23 -16.53
N GLY A 63 6.47 -4.15 -17.48
CA GLY A 63 7.19 -5.42 -17.41
C GLY A 63 6.47 -6.53 -16.64
N ILE A 64 7.21 -7.60 -16.38
CA ILE A 64 6.70 -8.79 -15.69
C ILE A 64 6.44 -8.46 -14.21
N PRO A 65 5.34 -8.97 -13.60
CA PRO A 65 5.08 -8.80 -12.18
C PRO A 65 6.26 -9.30 -11.34
N ASN A 66 6.59 -8.54 -10.32
CA ASN A 66 7.64 -8.93 -9.39
C ASN A 66 7.08 -9.75 -8.21
N ARG A 67 7.96 -10.51 -7.60
CA ARG A 67 7.70 -11.26 -6.37
C ARG A 67 8.54 -10.65 -5.25
N PRO A 68 7.95 -9.77 -4.45
CA PRO A 68 8.63 -9.23 -3.26
C PRO A 68 8.92 -10.33 -2.25
N GLU A 69 9.75 -10.02 -1.28
CA GLU A 69 9.94 -10.84 -0.11
C GLU A 69 8.69 -10.77 0.77
N ILE A 70 8.25 -11.91 1.28
CA ILE A 70 7.14 -12.02 2.23
C ILE A 70 7.58 -12.86 3.41
N ASN A 71 6.80 -12.87 4.49
CA ASN A 71 7.10 -13.68 5.66
C ASN A 71 7.40 -15.13 5.26
N ILE A 72 8.53 -15.67 5.75
CA ILE A 72 9.05 -16.98 5.36
C ILE A 72 8.08 -18.12 5.69
N GLU A 73 7.34 -18.01 6.79
CA GLU A 73 6.38 -19.06 7.18
C GLU A 73 5.25 -19.17 6.16
N VAL A 74 4.79 -18.04 5.64
CA VAL A 74 3.77 -18.01 4.59
C VAL A 74 4.36 -18.46 3.25
N ALA A 75 5.57 -18.02 2.93
CA ALA A 75 6.26 -18.40 1.70
C ALA A 75 6.51 -19.91 1.60
N MET A 76 6.75 -20.56 2.75
CA MET A 76 7.03 -21.99 2.83
C MET A 76 5.79 -22.86 2.99
N GLN A 77 4.59 -22.29 3.09
CA GLN A 77 3.38 -23.10 3.14
C GLN A 77 3.28 -23.99 1.90
N PRO A 78 3.23 -25.33 2.07
CA PRO A 78 3.19 -26.23 0.93
C PRO A 78 1.87 -26.07 0.17
N ARG A 79 1.97 -25.85 -1.11
CA ARG A 79 0.82 -25.95 -2.02
C ARG A 79 0.84 -27.31 -2.69
N GLN A 80 -0.21 -28.06 -2.51
CA GLN A 80 -0.39 -29.31 -3.26
C GLN A 80 -0.85 -28.95 -4.67
N VAL A 81 0.02 -29.16 -5.65
CA VAL A 81 -0.27 -29.00 -7.07
C VAL A 81 -0.07 -30.37 -7.72
N MET A 82 -1.12 -30.97 -8.22
CA MET A 82 -1.09 -32.28 -8.89
C MET A 82 -0.38 -33.38 -8.08
N GLY A 83 -0.61 -33.40 -6.76
CA GLY A 83 0.01 -34.41 -5.89
C GLY A 83 1.45 -34.13 -5.45
N THR A 84 2.05 -33.05 -5.92
CA THR A 84 3.38 -32.60 -5.51
C THR A 84 3.32 -31.35 -4.63
N PHE A 85 4.21 -31.26 -3.66
CA PHE A 85 4.38 -30.05 -2.85
C PHE A 85 5.36 -29.11 -3.54
N ALA A 86 4.89 -27.91 -3.87
CA ALA A 86 5.72 -26.84 -4.39
C ALA A 86 5.80 -25.70 -3.39
N ALA A 87 6.91 -24.96 -3.38
CA ALA A 87 7.01 -23.73 -2.61
C ALA A 87 5.91 -22.75 -3.04
N ALA A 88 5.15 -22.23 -2.07
CA ALA A 88 4.03 -21.34 -2.35
C ALA A 88 4.50 -20.02 -2.97
N TRP A 89 5.69 -19.58 -2.56
CA TRP A 89 6.25 -18.30 -2.98
C TRP A 89 7.78 -18.36 -3.06
N VAL A 90 8.33 -17.91 -4.17
CA VAL A 90 9.77 -17.75 -4.36
C VAL A 90 10.02 -16.30 -4.76
N PRO A 91 10.63 -15.48 -3.90
CA PRO A 91 10.95 -14.09 -4.22
C PRO A 91 11.89 -13.98 -5.43
N ASN A 92 11.86 -12.83 -6.11
CA ASN A 92 12.86 -12.56 -7.14
C ASN A 92 14.27 -12.54 -6.53
N ALA A 93 15.27 -13.04 -7.27
CA ALA A 93 16.62 -13.18 -6.75
C ALA A 93 17.29 -11.83 -6.43
N LYS A 94 17.05 -10.82 -7.26
CA LYS A 94 17.68 -9.50 -7.12
C LYS A 94 16.82 -8.54 -6.31
N PRO A 95 17.40 -7.78 -5.36
CA PRO A 95 16.68 -6.77 -4.59
C PRO A 95 15.97 -5.74 -5.47
N GLU A 96 16.62 -5.26 -6.54
CA GLU A 96 16.03 -4.26 -7.44
C GLU A 96 14.73 -4.75 -8.10
N GLN A 97 14.58 -6.06 -8.24
CA GLN A 97 13.33 -6.66 -8.75
C GLN A 97 12.27 -6.73 -7.65
N ARG A 98 12.67 -7.03 -6.40
CA ARG A 98 11.75 -7.12 -5.26
C ARG A 98 11.24 -5.77 -4.81
N HIS A 99 12.07 -4.71 -4.93
CA HIS A 99 11.78 -3.36 -4.45
C HIS A 99 11.05 -2.49 -5.46
N ARG A 100 10.37 -3.09 -6.43
CA ARG A 100 9.47 -2.35 -7.32
C ARG A 100 8.20 -1.94 -6.59
N ARG A 101 7.49 -0.94 -7.13
CA ARG A 101 6.21 -0.49 -6.59
C ARG A 101 5.24 -1.66 -6.39
N SER A 102 4.51 -1.63 -5.30
CA SER A 102 3.56 -2.67 -4.91
C SER A 102 2.47 -2.93 -5.95
N LEU A 103 2.18 -1.94 -6.81
CA LEU A 103 1.30 -2.09 -7.97
C LEU A 103 1.73 -3.22 -8.92
N TYR A 104 3.05 -3.50 -9.01
CA TYR A 104 3.60 -4.56 -9.86
C TYR A 104 3.81 -5.89 -9.14
N ALA A 105 3.47 -5.97 -7.86
CA ALA A 105 3.59 -7.21 -7.11
C ALA A 105 2.60 -8.26 -7.61
N LEU A 106 3.11 -9.48 -7.83
CA LEU A 106 2.27 -10.61 -8.22
C LEU A 106 1.25 -10.92 -7.10
N LYS A 107 -0.02 -11.00 -7.46
CA LYS A 107 -1.08 -11.42 -6.55
C LYS A 107 -1.51 -12.85 -6.89
N ILE A 108 -1.51 -13.70 -5.89
CA ILE A 108 -1.90 -15.11 -6.03
C ILE A 108 -3.12 -15.36 -5.16
N ARG A 109 -4.16 -15.95 -5.72
CA ARG A 109 -5.34 -16.36 -4.97
C ARG A 109 -4.96 -17.38 -3.90
N GLY A 110 -5.53 -17.22 -2.71
CA GLY A 110 -5.25 -18.07 -1.56
C GLY A 110 -3.85 -17.91 -0.95
N LEU A 111 -3.08 -16.91 -1.38
CA LEU A 111 -1.82 -16.52 -0.74
C LEU A 111 -1.80 -15.01 -0.58
N ARG A 112 -1.92 -14.56 0.67
CA ARG A 112 -1.88 -13.13 1.02
C ARG A 112 -0.50 -12.79 1.58
N ASP A 113 -0.02 -11.61 1.23
CA ASP A 113 1.13 -11.03 1.89
C ASP A 113 0.71 -10.58 3.30
N PRO A 114 1.30 -11.12 4.38
CA PRO A 114 0.89 -10.80 5.75
C PRO A 114 1.02 -9.30 6.08
N PHE A 115 2.04 -8.62 5.57
CA PHE A 115 2.19 -7.19 5.76
C PHE A 115 1.02 -6.43 5.13
N MET A 116 0.72 -6.73 3.87
CA MET A 116 -0.39 -6.08 3.16
C MET A 116 -1.74 -6.39 3.80
N GLU A 117 -1.94 -7.62 4.28
CA GLU A 117 -3.16 -8.05 4.95
C GLU A 117 -3.44 -7.26 6.23
N VAL A 118 -2.41 -7.07 7.05
CA VAL A 118 -2.50 -6.29 8.30
C VAL A 118 -2.91 -4.83 8.04
N PHE A 119 -2.57 -4.28 6.88
CA PHE A 119 -2.96 -2.94 6.45
C PHE A 119 -4.19 -2.92 5.52
N ASN A 120 -5.04 -3.94 5.63
CA ASN A 120 -6.33 -4.02 4.94
C ASN A 120 -6.23 -4.06 3.41
N GLU A 121 -5.21 -4.72 2.87
CA GLU A 121 -5.24 -5.05 1.46
C GLU A 121 -6.42 -6.00 1.17
N PRO A 122 -7.26 -5.71 0.17
CA PRO A 122 -8.33 -6.61 -0.19
C PRO A 122 -7.83 -8.00 -0.57
N ALA A 123 -8.55 -9.04 -0.17
CA ALA A 123 -8.23 -10.39 -0.59
C ALA A 123 -8.36 -10.52 -2.11
N PRO A 124 -7.40 -11.13 -2.81
CA PRO A 124 -7.43 -11.27 -4.26
C PRO A 124 -8.51 -12.26 -4.74
N ASP A 125 -9.15 -12.95 -3.80
CA ASP A 125 -10.16 -13.97 -4.09
C ASP A 125 -11.56 -13.40 -4.35
N PHE A 126 -11.83 -12.18 -3.88
CA PHE A 126 -13.15 -11.55 -3.90
C PHE A 126 -13.10 -10.14 -4.47
N SER A 127 -14.23 -9.69 -5.01
CA SER A 127 -14.43 -8.29 -5.36
C SER A 127 -14.52 -7.44 -4.08
N CYS A 128 -13.92 -6.26 -4.10
CA CYS A 128 -13.94 -5.32 -3.00
C CYS A 128 -14.46 -3.97 -3.51
N GLU A 129 -15.65 -3.57 -3.08
CA GLU A 129 -16.25 -2.28 -3.46
C GLU A 129 -15.58 -1.11 -2.74
N ALA A 130 -15.27 -1.31 -1.46
CA ALA A 130 -14.59 -0.32 -0.63
C ALA A 130 -13.59 -1.02 0.29
N ARG A 131 -12.43 -0.40 0.51
CA ARG A 131 -11.43 -0.93 1.44
C ARG A 131 -11.80 -0.55 2.86
N ASP A 132 -11.67 -1.51 3.76
CA ASP A 132 -11.79 -1.26 5.18
C ASP A 132 -10.64 -0.37 5.68
N VAL A 133 -10.96 0.47 6.65
CA VAL A 133 -9.97 1.29 7.35
C VAL A 133 -10.01 0.90 8.82
N SER A 134 -8.94 0.30 9.29
CA SER A 134 -8.82 -0.10 10.70
C SER A 134 -7.51 0.38 11.31
N THR A 135 -7.51 0.60 12.61
CA THR A 135 -6.31 0.83 13.41
C THR A 135 -6.26 -0.23 14.48
N VAL A 136 -5.38 -1.20 14.31
CA VAL A 136 -5.27 -2.36 15.19
C VAL A 136 -3.82 -2.56 15.63
N THR A 137 -3.66 -3.16 16.81
CA THR A 137 -2.34 -3.41 17.42
C THR A 137 -1.36 -4.17 16.51
N PRO A 138 -1.76 -5.19 15.73
CA PRO A 138 -0.86 -5.87 14.80
C PRO A 138 -0.14 -4.96 13.81
N GLN A 139 -0.74 -3.83 13.42
CA GLN A 139 -0.10 -2.87 12.51
C GLN A 139 1.14 -2.22 13.12
N VAL A 140 1.09 -1.91 14.41
CA VAL A 140 2.23 -1.35 15.15
C VAL A 140 3.37 -2.38 15.19
N PHE A 141 3.06 -3.62 15.52
CA PHE A 141 4.07 -4.69 15.55
C PHE A 141 4.67 -4.94 14.16
N SER A 142 3.86 -4.91 13.11
CA SER A 142 4.36 -5.06 11.73
C SER A 142 5.31 -3.94 11.32
N LEU A 143 5.05 -2.70 11.75
CA LEU A 143 5.94 -1.58 11.45
C LEU A 143 7.27 -1.62 12.23
N PHE A 144 7.27 -2.17 13.45
CA PHE A 144 8.49 -2.24 14.26
C PHE A 144 9.32 -3.51 14.01
N ASN A 145 8.69 -4.62 13.67
CA ASN A 145 9.34 -5.94 13.60
C ASN A 145 9.12 -6.66 12.26
N GLY A 146 8.27 -6.10 11.38
CA GLY A 146 7.98 -6.73 10.09
C GLY A 146 9.16 -6.63 9.13
N GLN A 147 9.35 -7.69 8.35
CA GLN A 147 10.16 -7.62 7.14
C GLN A 147 9.27 -7.04 6.03
N ALA A 148 9.57 -5.83 5.59
CA ALA A 148 8.84 -5.13 4.54
C ALA A 148 9.60 -5.21 3.20
#